data_e7fc2638a1acf80615fdbf5ff4ee454a
#
_entry.id   e7fc2638a1acf80615fdbf5ff4ee454a
#
_cell.length_a   1.000
_cell.length_b   1.000
_cell.length_c   1.000
_cell.angle_alpha   90.00
_cell.angle_beta   90.00
_cell.angle_gamma   90.00
#
_symmetry.space_group_name_H-M   'P 1'
#
loop_
_entity.id
_entity.type
_entity.pdbx_description
1 polymer ?
#
loop_
_entity_poly.entity_id
_entity_poly.type
_entity_poly.pdbx_seq_one_letter_code
_entity_poly.pdbx_strand_id
1 'polypeptide(L)'
;MTYPIPHDEVARLAVLDDLSILDTRPERPFDLITEMARDVFDVPMVAVSLVAEHRQWFKSTAGLCATQTPREHAFCNYTITAEEDFEVVDATRDARFADNPLVTGAPHIVYYCGVPIVAKGRRLGALCILDRKTRPALNEVERRILNGMAEQVGREIESRRVLRQALATLATSMDPNLLQ
;
A
#
# COMPACT_ATOMS: atom_id res chain seq x y z
N MET A 1 -1.44 10.64 -18.83
CA MET A 1 -2.44 9.57 -18.59
C MET A 1 -3.41 10.05 -17.53
N THR A 2 -4.73 9.85 -17.72
CA THR A 2 -5.73 10.08 -16.66
C THR A 2 -5.88 8.78 -15.88
N TYR A 3 -5.66 8.81 -14.58
CA TYR A 3 -5.89 7.70 -13.67
C TYR A 3 -7.19 7.91 -12.87
N PRO A 4 -7.84 6.85 -12.38
CA PRO A 4 -9.06 6.98 -11.61
C PRO A 4 -8.78 7.62 -10.24
N ILE A 5 -9.71 8.47 -9.78
CA ILE A 5 -9.68 9.11 -8.47
C ILE A 5 -10.94 8.65 -7.71
N PRO A 6 -10.82 8.21 -6.44
CA PRO A 6 -11.98 7.86 -5.63
C PRO A 6 -12.96 9.03 -5.48
N HIS A 7 -14.25 8.74 -5.45
CA HIS A 7 -15.29 9.76 -5.23
C HIS A 7 -15.17 10.47 -3.87
N ASP A 8 -14.56 9.81 -2.90
CA ASP A 8 -14.34 10.29 -1.53
C ASP A 8 -12.90 10.73 -1.27
N GLU A 9 -12.16 11.11 -2.30
CA GLU A 9 -10.72 11.41 -2.27
C GLU A 9 -10.32 12.39 -1.16
N VAL A 10 -11.09 13.47 -0.98
CA VAL A 10 -10.80 14.47 0.07
C VAL A 10 -10.86 13.84 1.46
N ALA A 11 -11.89 13.03 1.74
CA ALA A 11 -12.03 12.36 3.02
C ALA A 11 -10.96 11.25 3.21
N ARG A 12 -10.61 10.55 2.15
CA ARG A 12 -9.54 9.55 2.12
C ARG A 12 -8.18 10.16 2.46
N LEU A 13 -7.83 11.28 1.83
CA LEU A 13 -6.58 11.99 2.08
C LEU A 13 -6.54 12.57 3.51
N ALA A 14 -7.65 13.10 4.02
CA ALA A 14 -7.73 13.56 5.41
C ALA A 14 -7.48 12.44 6.42
N VAL A 15 -7.99 11.23 6.16
CA VAL A 15 -7.71 10.05 7.00
C VAL A 15 -6.23 9.65 6.88
N LEU A 16 -5.66 9.65 5.70
CA LEU A 16 -4.24 9.31 5.50
C LEU A 16 -3.32 10.28 6.26
N ASP A 17 -3.63 11.57 6.25
CA ASP A 17 -2.90 12.61 6.98
C ASP A 17 -3.03 12.43 8.51
N ASP A 18 -4.25 12.23 9.02
CA ASP A 18 -4.53 12.00 10.45
C ASP A 18 -3.76 10.76 11.00
N LEU A 19 -3.60 9.73 10.20
CA LEU A 19 -2.82 8.54 10.57
C LEU A 19 -1.31 8.82 10.67
N SER A 20 -0.81 9.87 10.02
CA SER A 20 0.60 10.29 10.00
C SER A 20 1.55 9.12 9.78
N ILE A 21 1.23 8.30 8.78
CA ILE A 21 1.99 7.10 8.42
C ILE A 21 3.03 7.39 7.34
N LEU A 22 2.76 8.39 6.47
CA LEU A 22 3.68 8.78 5.40
C LEU A 22 5.01 9.27 5.96
N ASP A 23 6.09 9.00 5.24
CA ASP A 23 7.46 9.42 5.55
C ASP A 23 8.00 8.89 6.89
N THR A 24 7.37 7.88 7.44
CA THR A 24 7.84 7.23 8.67
C THR A 24 8.93 6.21 8.38
N ARG A 25 9.76 5.92 9.40
CA ARG A 25 10.82 4.90 9.30
C ARG A 25 10.24 3.52 8.99
N PRO A 26 11.03 2.60 8.42
CA PRO A 26 10.67 1.18 8.34
C PRO A 26 10.26 0.62 9.71
N GLU A 27 9.26 -0.24 9.72
CA GLU A 27 8.74 -0.87 10.93
C GLU A 27 8.52 -2.36 10.67
N ARG A 28 9.11 -3.21 11.51
CA ARG A 28 9.16 -4.67 11.34
C ARG A 28 7.81 -5.34 11.06
N PRO A 29 6.66 -4.93 11.68
CA PRO A 29 5.37 -5.54 11.37
C PRO A 29 4.99 -5.46 9.88
N PHE A 30 5.28 -4.34 9.22
CA PHE A 30 5.00 -4.18 7.78
C PHE A 30 5.98 -4.98 6.92
N ASP A 31 7.26 -5.02 7.31
CA ASP A 31 8.29 -5.75 6.58
C ASP A 31 8.04 -7.26 6.62
N LEU A 32 7.58 -7.78 7.75
CA LEU A 32 7.17 -9.18 7.88
C LEU A 32 6.05 -9.54 6.89
N ILE A 33 5.06 -8.67 6.72
CA ILE A 33 3.94 -8.93 5.80
C ILE A 33 4.44 -8.95 4.36
N THR A 34 5.30 -8.02 3.95
CA THR A 34 5.84 -8.01 2.58
C THR A 34 6.77 -9.19 2.31
N GLU A 35 7.59 -9.59 3.28
CA GLU A 35 8.43 -10.79 3.21
C GLU A 35 7.58 -12.06 3.08
N MET A 36 6.58 -12.23 3.96
CA MET A 36 5.66 -13.38 3.91
C MET A 36 4.87 -13.44 2.61
N ALA A 37 4.33 -12.31 2.14
CA ALA A 37 3.59 -12.27 0.88
C ALA A 37 4.49 -12.64 -0.31
N ARG A 38 5.75 -12.17 -0.33
CA ARG A 38 6.71 -12.56 -1.35
C ARG A 38 6.94 -14.07 -1.39
N ASP A 39 7.11 -14.68 -0.23
CA ASP A 39 7.40 -16.10 -0.12
C ASP A 39 6.16 -16.97 -0.42
N VAL A 40 4.97 -16.57 0.07
CA VAL A 40 3.71 -17.31 -0.16
C VAL A 40 3.28 -17.29 -1.63
N PHE A 41 3.43 -16.15 -2.31
CA PHE A 41 3.01 -16.00 -3.72
C PHE A 41 4.14 -16.30 -4.71
N ASP A 42 5.34 -16.61 -4.24
CA ASP A 42 6.53 -16.83 -5.07
C ASP A 42 6.69 -15.73 -6.13
N VAL A 43 6.65 -14.47 -5.69
CA VAL A 43 6.79 -13.28 -6.54
C VAL A 43 8.09 -12.52 -6.23
N PRO A 44 8.71 -11.87 -7.23
CA PRO A 44 9.94 -11.13 -6.99
C PRO A 44 9.73 -9.81 -6.22
N MET A 45 8.51 -9.25 -6.26
CA MET A 45 8.25 -7.92 -5.72
C MET A 45 6.91 -7.86 -4.97
N VAL A 46 6.93 -7.22 -3.79
CA VAL A 46 5.75 -6.92 -2.97
C VAL A 46 5.88 -5.52 -2.40
N ALA A 47 4.77 -4.82 -2.24
CA ALA A 47 4.75 -3.53 -1.55
C ALA A 47 3.50 -3.32 -0.69
N VAL A 48 3.70 -2.74 0.49
CA VAL A 48 2.68 -1.99 1.23
C VAL A 48 2.75 -0.56 0.74
N SER A 49 1.83 -0.21 -0.14
CA SER A 49 1.76 1.05 -0.87
C SER A 49 0.64 1.93 -0.33
N LEU A 50 0.91 3.20 -0.07
CA LEU A 50 -0.07 4.21 0.31
C LEU A 50 -0.14 5.29 -0.76
N VAL A 51 -1.37 5.64 -1.17
CA VAL A 51 -1.61 6.59 -2.27
C VAL A 51 -1.90 7.97 -1.69
N ALA A 52 -0.92 8.85 -1.73
CA ALA A 52 -1.04 10.25 -1.36
C ALA A 52 -1.54 11.11 -2.55
N GLU A 53 -1.68 12.42 -2.37
CA GLU A 53 -2.25 13.33 -3.37
C GLU A 53 -1.50 13.31 -4.71
N HIS A 54 -0.14 13.34 -4.65
CA HIS A 54 0.71 13.44 -5.85
C HIS A 54 1.70 12.29 -6.02
N ARG A 55 1.76 11.36 -5.04
CA ARG A 55 2.71 10.26 -5.01
C ARG A 55 2.08 8.98 -4.45
N GLN A 56 2.63 7.87 -4.86
CA GLN A 56 2.53 6.58 -4.20
C GLN A 56 3.76 6.42 -3.33
N TRP A 57 3.57 6.24 -2.03
CA TRP A 57 4.64 6.05 -1.06
C TRP A 57 4.62 4.63 -0.51
N PHE A 58 5.79 4.03 -0.32
CA PHE A 58 5.90 2.66 0.13
C PHE A 58 6.28 2.60 1.61
N LYS A 59 5.37 2.06 2.44
CA LYS A 59 5.64 1.81 3.86
C LYS A 59 6.61 0.65 4.05
N SER A 60 6.50 -0.37 3.20
CA SER A 60 7.38 -1.53 3.18
C SER A 60 7.44 -2.10 1.76
N THR A 61 8.60 -2.65 1.39
CA THR A 61 8.79 -3.30 0.10
C THR A 61 9.67 -4.54 0.24
N ALA A 62 9.39 -5.56 -0.55
CA ALA A 62 10.31 -6.67 -0.79
C ALA A 62 10.62 -6.71 -2.29
N GLY A 63 11.90 -6.71 -2.66
CA GLY A 63 12.37 -6.78 -4.06
C GLY A 63 12.19 -5.49 -4.88
N LEU A 64 11.79 -4.37 -4.27
CA LEU A 64 11.74 -3.04 -4.88
C LEU A 64 12.73 -2.11 -4.17
N CYS A 65 13.47 -1.30 -4.95
CA CYS A 65 14.42 -0.32 -4.42
C CYS A 65 13.81 1.08 -4.23
N ALA A 66 12.72 1.38 -4.92
CA ALA A 66 12.06 2.68 -4.83
C ALA A 66 11.33 2.83 -3.49
N THR A 67 11.38 4.02 -2.89
CA THR A 67 10.61 4.39 -1.69
C THR A 67 9.29 5.07 -2.03
N GLN A 68 9.16 5.59 -3.26
CA GLN A 68 7.97 6.24 -3.79
C GLN A 68 8.01 6.31 -5.30
N THR A 69 6.86 6.56 -5.92
CA THR A 69 6.71 6.85 -7.36
C THR A 69 5.71 7.98 -7.57
N PRO A 70 5.72 8.68 -8.72
CA PRO A 70 4.63 9.59 -9.08
C PRO A 70 3.28 8.85 -9.06
N ARG A 71 2.25 9.49 -8.52
CA ARG A 71 0.92 8.90 -8.43
C ARG A 71 0.35 8.52 -9.79
N GLU A 72 0.61 9.29 -10.82
CA GLU A 72 0.14 9.04 -12.19
C GLU A 72 0.61 7.70 -12.78
N HIS A 73 1.71 7.13 -12.26
CA HIS A 73 2.22 5.83 -12.66
C HIS A 73 1.69 4.66 -11.81
N ALA A 74 0.96 4.97 -10.72
CA ALA A 74 0.58 3.97 -9.74
C ALA A 74 -0.59 3.08 -10.20
N PHE A 75 -0.36 1.78 -10.31
CA PHE A 75 -1.42 0.77 -10.45
C PHE A 75 -2.40 0.81 -9.27
N CYS A 76 -1.93 1.17 -8.08
CA CYS A 76 -2.72 1.25 -6.86
C CYS A 76 -3.86 2.31 -6.93
N ASN A 77 -3.82 3.26 -7.88
CA ASN A 77 -4.97 4.14 -8.14
C ASN A 77 -6.22 3.33 -8.52
N TYR A 78 -6.04 2.27 -9.31
CA TYR A 78 -7.14 1.38 -9.71
C TYR A 78 -7.59 0.52 -8.54
N THR A 79 -6.65 0.03 -7.70
CA THR A 79 -6.98 -0.76 -6.52
C THR A 79 -7.83 0.04 -5.52
N ILE A 80 -7.48 1.31 -5.23
CA ILE A 80 -8.24 2.12 -4.26
C ILE A 80 -9.61 2.55 -4.77
N THR A 81 -9.86 2.48 -6.09
CA THR A 81 -11.15 2.78 -6.72
C THR A 81 -11.99 1.54 -7.03
N ALA A 82 -11.39 0.35 -7.02
CA ALA A 82 -12.09 -0.91 -7.23
C ALA A 82 -12.94 -1.29 -6.01
N GLU A 83 -14.01 -2.07 -6.22
CA GLU A 83 -14.83 -2.58 -5.10
C GLU A 83 -14.11 -3.69 -4.34
N GLU A 84 -13.35 -4.51 -5.06
CA GLU A 84 -12.57 -5.63 -4.53
C GLU A 84 -11.07 -5.44 -4.83
N ASP A 85 -10.35 -6.54 -5.03
CA ASP A 85 -8.97 -6.51 -5.53
C ASP A 85 -8.91 -6.07 -7.00
N PHE A 86 -7.76 -5.57 -7.40
CA PHE A 86 -7.49 -5.19 -8.78
C PHE A 86 -6.30 -6.00 -9.31
N GLU A 87 -6.52 -6.75 -10.40
CA GLU A 87 -5.53 -7.65 -10.97
C GLU A 87 -5.29 -7.37 -12.45
N VAL A 88 -4.02 -7.40 -12.85
CA VAL A 88 -3.56 -7.27 -14.24
C VAL A 88 -2.58 -8.42 -14.51
N VAL A 89 -2.97 -9.38 -15.34
CA VAL A 89 -2.17 -10.58 -15.64
C VAL A 89 -1.05 -10.31 -16.64
N ASP A 90 -1.23 -9.31 -17.50
CA ASP A 90 -0.22 -8.85 -18.47
C ASP A 90 -0.37 -7.33 -18.74
N ALA A 91 0.39 -6.53 -18.03
CA ALA A 91 0.37 -5.07 -18.16
C ALA A 91 0.91 -4.56 -19.50
N THR A 92 1.74 -5.35 -20.20
CA THR A 92 2.29 -4.98 -21.51
C THR A 92 1.22 -4.99 -22.61
N ARG A 93 0.11 -5.69 -22.37
CA ARG A 93 -1.03 -5.83 -23.30
C ARG A 93 -2.27 -5.12 -22.80
N ASP A 94 -2.24 -4.51 -21.61
CA ASP A 94 -3.35 -3.75 -21.05
C ASP A 94 -3.26 -2.30 -21.51
N ALA A 95 -4.28 -1.81 -22.21
CA ALA A 95 -4.30 -0.45 -22.76
C ALA A 95 -4.16 0.65 -21.69
N ARG A 96 -4.42 0.35 -20.42
CA ARG A 96 -4.23 1.29 -19.30
C ARG A 96 -2.76 1.43 -18.90
N PHE A 97 -1.93 0.40 -19.15
CA PHE A 97 -0.60 0.28 -18.57
C PHE A 97 0.52 0.03 -19.59
N ALA A 98 0.23 -0.34 -20.84
CA ALA A 98 1.25 -0.70 -21.84
C ALA A 98 2.33 0.38 -22.01
N ASP A 99 1.96 1.67 -21.93
CA ASP A 99 2.87 2.81 -22.03
C ASP A 99 3.31 3.36 -20.65
N ASN A 100 2.99 2.68 -19.56
CA ASN A 100 3.34 3.13 -18.22
C ASN A 100 4.86 3.00 -18.01
N PRO A 101 5.56 4.03 -17.47
CA PRO A 101 6.99 3.97 -17.20
C PRO A 101 7.44 2.81 -16.30
N LEU A 102 6.57 2.31 -15.41
CA LEU A 102 6.87 1.15 -14.57
C LEU A 102 6.75 -0.19 -15.32
N VAL A 103 6.17 -0.19 -16.52
CA VAL A 103 6.05 -1.33 -17.42
C VAL A 103 7.18 -1.27 -18.48
N THR A 104 7.31 -0.14 -19.17
CA THR A 104 8.29 0.04 -20.25
C THR A 104 9.72 0.22 -19.74
N GLY A 105 9.86 0.73 -18.51
CA GLY A 105 11.12 0.91 -17.78
C GLY A 105 11.19 0.10 -16.50
N ALA A 106 12.24 0.31 -15.71
CA ALA A 106 12.38 -0.37 -14.41
C ALA A 106 11.21 -0.01 -13.48
N PRO A 107 10.62 -0.99 -12.77
CA PRO A 107 11.07 -2.36 -12.56
C PRO A 107 10.56 -3.39 -13.59
N HIS A 108 9.93 -2.97 -14.71
CA HIS A 108 9.37 -3.81 -15.76
C HIS A 108 8.22 -4.69 -15.24
N ILE A 109 7.19 -4.05 -14.69
CA ILE A 109 6.00 -4.73 -14.18
C ILE A 109 5.22 -5.33 -15.36
N VAL A 110 5.00 -6.64 -15.32
CA VAL A 110 4.13 -7.35 -16.26
C VAL A 110 2.87 -7.84 -15.54
N TYR A 111 3.02 -8.41 -14.34
CA TYR A 111 1.90 -8.84 -13.50
C TYR A 111 1.75 -7.91 -12.30
N TYR A 112 0.51 -7.60 -11.96
CA TYR A 112 0.13 -6.85 -10.77
C TYR A 112 -1.15 -7.44 -10.17
N CYS A 113 -1.16 -7.68 -8.87
CA CYS A 113 -2.40 -7.85 -8.11
C CYS A 113 -2.31 -7.02 -6.82
N GLY A 114 -3.28 -6.16 -6.60
CA GLY A 114 -3.38 -5.29 -5.43
C GLY A 114 -4.69 -5.45 -4.70
N VAL A 115 -4.62 -5.60 -3.39
CA VAL A 115 -5.76 -5.64 -2.48
C VAL A 115 -5.82 -4.36 -1.67
N PRO A 116 -6.98 -3.71 -1.53
CA PRO A 116 -7.08 -2.44 -0.80
C PRO A 116 -6.65 -2.58 0.67
N ILE A 117 -5.79 -1.66 1.12
CA ILE A 117 -5.53 -1.45 2.54
C ILE A 117 -6.57 -0.47 3.06
N VAL A 118 -7.42 -0.96 3.95
CA VAL A 118 -8.49 -0.17 4.56
C VAL A 118 -8.12 0.18 5.99
N ALA A 119 -8.16 1.47 6.33
CA ALA A 119 -8.07 1.95 7.69
C ALA A 119 -9.08 3.08 7.89
N LYS A 120 -9.75 3.11 9.05
CA LYS A 120 -10.84 4.05 9.36
C LYS A 120 -11.91 4.11 8.25
N GLY A 121 -12.23 2.96 7.66
CA GLY A 121 -13.24 2.84 6.62
C GLY A 121 -12.86 3.48 5.27
N ARG A 122 -11.60 3.83 5.04
CA ARG A 122 -11.09 4.41 3.77
C ARG A 122 -10.00 3.54 3.16
N ARG A 123 -10.02 3.42 1.83
CA ARG A 123 -9.00 2.71 1.05
C ARG A 123 -7.79 3.62 0.87
N LEU A 124 -6.76 3.42 1.67
CA LEU A 124 -5.60 4.32 1.71
C LEU A 124 -4.51 3.94 0.71
N GLY A 125 -4.52 2.70 0.26
CA GLY A 125 -3.48 2.15 -0.61
C GLY A 125 -3.75 0.68 -0.91
N ALA A 126 -2.68 -0.07 -1.21
CA ALA A 126 -2.76 -1.48 -1.55
C ALA A 126 -1.59 -2.28 -0.95
N LEU A 127 -1.88 -3.51 -0.51
CA LEU A 127 -0.89 -4.56 -0.49
C LEU A 127 -0.85 -5.15 -1.89
N CYS A 128 0.27 -5.03 -2.59
CA CYS A 128 0.38 -5.50 -3.96
C CYS A 128 1.55 -6.46 -4.15
N ILE A 129 1.30 -7.48 -4.94
CA ILE A 129 2.27 -8.45 -5.45
C ILE A 129 2.50 -8.16 -6.93
N LEU A 130 3.76 -8.24 -7.38
CA LEU A 130 4.15 -7.86 -8.72
C LEU A 130 5.20 -8.84 -9.29
N ASP A 131 5.16 -9.03 -10.62
CA ASP A 131 6.14 -9.84 -11.31
C ASP A 131 6.55 -9.21 -12.66
N ARG A 132 7.72 -9.60 -13.16
CA ARG A 132 8.26 -9.23 -14.49
C ARG A 132 7.84 -10.19 -15.60
N LYS A 133 6.97 -11.14 -15.30
CA LYS A 133 6.40 -12.10 -16.25
C LYS A 133 4.89 -12.22 -16.00
N THR A 134 4.18 -12.69 -17.00
CA THR A 134 2.76 -13.01 -16.88
C THR A 134 2.54 -14.11 -15.82
N ARG A 135 1.45 -14.02 -15.12
CA ARG A 135 1.00 -15.03 -14.14
C ARG A 135 -0.47 -15.37 -14.39
N PRO A 136 -0.91 -16.59 -14.07
CA PRO A 136 -2.34 -16.87 -14.00
C PRO A 136 -2.99 -15.99 -12.93
N ALA A 137 -4.26 -15.66 -13.12
CA ALA A 137 -5.03 -14.94 -12.12
C ALA A 137 -5.06 -15.72 -10.80
N LEU A 138 -5.04 -15.00 -9.67
CA LEU A 138 -5.12 -15.62 -8.35
C LEU A 138 -6.41 -16.43 -8.21
N ASN A 139 -6.30 -17.62 -7.63
CA ASN A 139 -7.46 -18.42 -7.23
C ASN A 139 -8.10 -17.85 -5.94
N GLU A 140 -9.26 -18.38 -5.57
CA GLU A 140 -10.02 -17.89 -4.39
C GLU A 140 -9.26 -18.04 -3.07
N VAL A 141 -8.42 -19.06 -2.92
CA VAL A 141 -7.61 -19.26 -1.71
C VAL A 141 -6.52 -18.23 -1.64
N GLU A 142 -5.81 -18.02 -2.73
CA GLU A 142 -4.75 -17.00 -2.84
C GLU A 142 -5.30 -15.60 -2.60
N ARG A 143 -6.46 -15.24 -3.19
CA ARG A 143 -7.15 -13.96 -2.95
C ARG A 143 -7.49 -13.79 -1.48
N ARG A 144 -8.04 -14.81 -0.84
CA ARG A 144 -8.38 -14.77 0.59
C ARG A 144 -7.16 -14.56 1.46
N ILE A 145 -6.03 -15.21 1.13
CA ILE A 145 -4.76 -15.02 1.86
C ILE A 145 -4.27 -13.58 1.70
N LEU A 146 -4.21 -13.05 0.48
CA LEU A 146 -3.73 -11.70 0.22
C LEU A 146 -4.63 -10.64 0.88
N ASN A 147 -5.96 -10.83 0.86
CA ASN A 147 -6.93 -10.00 1.56
C ASN A 147 -6.69 -9.99 3.07
N GLY A 148 -6.49 -11.16 3.69
CA GLY A 148 -6.20 -11.26 5.12
C GLY A 148 -4.89 -10.54 5.52
N MET A 149 -3.87 -10.61 4.66
CA MET A 149 -2.63 -9.84 4.86
C MET A 149 -2.86 -8.33 4.73
N ALA A 150 -3.66 -7.87 3.76
CA ALA A 150 -3.99 -6.45 3.59
C ALA A 150 -4.81 -5.90 4.78
N GLU A 151 -5.77 -6.69 5.30
CA GLU A 151 -6.49 -6.34 6.53
C GLU A 151 -5.54 -6.21 7.73
N GLN A 152 -4.53 -7.10 7.84
CA GLN A 152 -3.54 -7.00 8.91
C GLN A 152 -2.72 -5.72 8.79
N VAL A 153 -2.35 -5.28 7.57
CA VAL A 153 -1.69 -3.99 7.34
C VAL A 153 -2.59 -2.84 7.82
N GLY A 154 -3.88 -2.87 7.49
CA GLY A 154 -4.84 -1.83 7.94
C GLY A 154 -4.91 -1.74 9.47
N ARG A 155 -5.03 -2.88 10.16
CA ARG A 155 -5.03 -2.95 11.63
C ARG A 155 -3.72 -2.42 12.23
N GLU A 156 -2.59 -2.74 11.64
CA GLU A 156 -1.28 -2.26 12.10
C GLU A 156 -1.17 -0.73 11.99
N ILE A 157 -1.66 -0.15 10.89
CA ILE A 157 -1.70 1.32 10.71
C ILE A 157 -2.54 1.98 11.80
N GLU A 158 -3.71 1.43 12.12
CA GLU A 158 -4.61 1.96 13.15
C GLU A 158 -4.00 1.82 14.56
N SER A 159 -3.45 0.66 14.88
CA SER A 159 -2.80 0.38 16.17
C SER A 159 -1.62 1.32 16.43
N ARG A 160 -0.81 1.56 15.39
CA ARG A 160 0.32 2.50 15.43
C ARG A 160 -0.14 3.92 15.81
N ARG A 161 -1.27 4.37 15.26
CA ARG A 161 -1.84 5.69 15.59
C ARG A 161 -2.26 5.77 17.06
N VAL A 162 -2.98 4.76 17.55
CA VAL A 162 -3.44 4.70 18.96
C VAL A 162 -2.25 4.74 19.91
N LEU A 163 -1.22 3.94 19.66
CA LEU A 163 -0.01 3.92 20.50
C LEU A 163 0.69 5.28 20.50
N ARG A 164 0.83 5.92 19.33
CA ARG A 164 1.46 7.24 19.23
C ARG A 164 0.68 8.32 19.99
N GLN A 165 -0.66 8.29 19.93
CA GLN A 165 -1.50 9.23 20.67
C GLN A 165 -1.39 9.00 22.17
N ALA A 166 -1.40 7.75 22.63
CA ALA A 166 -1.23 7.42 24.06
C ALA A 166 0.13 7.92 24.58
N LEU A 167 1.20 7.70 23.84
CA LEU A 167 2.53 8.19 24.20
C LEU A 167 2.60 9.72 24.26
N ALA A 168 1.97 10.42 23.32
CA ALA A 168 1.91 11.88 23.30
C ALA A 168 1.14 12.43 24.51
N THR A 169 0.03 11.81 24.88
CA THR A 169 -0.76 12.18 26.06
C THR A 169 0.03 11.98 27.36
N LEU A 170 0.73 10.84 27.48
CA LEU A 170 1.60 10.58 28.64
C LEU A 170 2.75 11.59 28.75
N ALA A 171 3.39 11.91 27.64
CA ALA A 171 4.46 12.89 27.61
C ALA A 171 3.98 14.30 28.02
N THR A 172 2.74 14.67 27.68
CA THR A 172 2.15 15.98 28.07
C THR A 172 1.71 15.97 29.53
N SER A 173 1.34 14.83 30.10
CA SER A 173 0.91 14.71 31.50
C SER A 173 2.08 14.65 32.48
N MET A 174 3.29 14.36 32.01
CA MET A 174 4.52 14.43 32.81
C MET A 174 5.08 15.87 32.80
N ASP A 175 4.38 16.80 33.46
CA ASP A 175 4.83 18.19 33.62
C ASP A 175 6.17 18.20 34.40
N PRO A 176 7.26 18.82 33.82
CA PRO A 176 8.54 18.91 34.50
C PRO A 176 8.51 19.71 35.83
N ASN A 177 7.44 20.43 36.12
CA ASN A 177 7.31 21.24 37.34
C ASN A 177 6.79 20.46 38.57
N LEU A 178 6.49 19.16 38.47
CA LEU A 178 6.06 18.34 39.61
C LEU A 178 7.23 17.72 40.40
N LEU A 179 8.48 18.01 40.03
CA LEU A 179 9.69 17.54 40.72
C LEU A 179 10.49 18.69 41.39
N GLN A 180 9.82 19.81 41.75
CA GLN A 180 10.40 20.84 42.62
C GLN A 180 9.87 20.72 44.03
#